data_c80d2cdbe0cc2327a46c6c0df4cb3a90
#
_entry.id   c80d2cdbe0cc2327a46c6c0df4cb3a90
#
_cell.length_a   1.000
_cell.length_b   1.000
_cell.length_c   1.000
_cell.angle_alpha   90.00
_cell.angle_beta   90.00
_cell.angle_gamma   90.00
#
_symmetry.space_group_name_H-M   'P 1'
#
loop_
_entity.id
_entity.type
_entity.pdbx_description
1 polymer ?
#
loop_
_entity_poly.entity_id
_entity_poly.type
_entity_poly.pdbx_seq_one_letter_code
_entity_poly.pdbx_strand_id
1 'polypeptide(L)'
;MRKTSAGSTLNAIPSKTVATQHNAYCVPVSVIYAVLSTFSIGLSDFFASGVSKRERANEVSSTVLLAGVAVMAITTVFWSGHPTSLDQVHGAFAGLVNGLGILLLFLAYARGSLRIAAPTAAVVMSTVPVLWDILVSGSSPSTTTSTGIVLGVVAIALSSYEGGHHVAGSGGLFLAFVAGLFFGATFIFLSRIGNDAGGSPLLIQRIAAFLIAALVARSTGPRMFPKTREGFITSFVAGIFGIAAVVFFVLALRGGSLAVVSVAASQYAAVSVLLGVAIRGQRMWWWQGLGLGGSSLAVALIAIG
;
A
#
# COMPACT_ATOMS: atom_id res chain seq x y z
N MET A 1 42.14 47.51 -46.45
CA MET A 1 42.14 46.59 -45.28
C MET A 1 40.70 46.30 -44.89
N ARG A 2 40.15 45.17 -45.32
CA ARG A 2 38.80 44.68 -44.95
C ARG A 2 38.97 43.50 -44.13
N LYS A 3 38.45 43.53 -42.88
CA LYS A 3 38.28 42.34 -41.97
C LYS A 3 36.94 41.72 -42.28
N THR A 4 36.94 40.49 -42.74
CA THR A 4 35.77 39.59 -42.82
C THR A 4 35.68 38.78 -41.53
N SER A 5 34.59 38.96 -40.80
CA SER A 5 34.25 38.12 -39.66
C SER A 5 33.34 37.02 -40.17
N ALA A 6 33.77 35.75 -40.02
CA ALA A 6 32.96 34.57 -40.25
C ALA A 6 32.17 34.25 -38.96
N GLY A 7 30.85 34.41 -39.02
CA GLY A 7 29.95 33.95 -37.97
C GLY A 7 29.67 32.47 -38.10
N SER A 8 30.07 31.69 -37.13
CA SER A 8 29.69 30.28 -36.97
C SER A 8 28.30 30.19 -36.36
N THR A 9 27.30 29.86 -37.15
CA THR A 9 25.97 29.45 -36.66
C THR A 9 26.04 28.02 -36.12
N LEU A 10 26.17 27.88 -34.82
CA LEU A 10 25.92 26.64 -34.13
C LEU A 10 24.41 26.39 -34.09
N ASN A 11 23.95 25.41 -34.89
CA ASN A 11 22.61 24.90 -34.86
C ASN A 11 22.37 24.25 -33.49
N ALA A 12 21.58 24.90 -32.64
CA ALA A 12 21.05 24.30 -31.42
C ALA A 12 20.01 23.21 -31.78
N ILE A 13 20.36 21.95 -31.58
CA ILE A 13 19.45 20.84 -31.69
C ILE A 13 18.43 20.97 -30.52
N PRO A 14 17.12 20.95 -30.76
CA PRO A 14 16.14 21.14 -29.71
C PRO A 14 16.13 19.92 -28.79
N SER A 15 16.51 20.13 -27.52
CA SER A 15 16.59 19.14 -26.45
C SER A 15 15.22 18.58 -25.97
N LYS A 16 14.12 18.92 -26.65
CA LYS A 16 12.76 18.49 -26.28
C LYS A 16 12.38 17.09 -26.79
N THR A 17 13.05 16.53 -27.77
CA THR A 17 12.64 15.25 -28.40
C THR A 17 13.14 14.02 -27.65
N VAL A 18 14.21 14.13 -26.86
CA VAL A 18 14.77 12.98 -26.11
C VAL A 18 14.02 12.72 -24.80
N ALA A 19 13.53 13.79 -24.15
CA ALA A 19 12.77 13.67 -22.90
C ALA A 19 11.37 13.04 -23.10
N THR A 20 10.76 13.25 -24.26
CA THR A 20 9.40 12.75 -24.57
C THR A 20 9.37 11.25 -24.92
N GLN A 21 10.45 10.71 -25.50
CA GLN A 21 10.51 9.29 -25.82
C GLN A 21 10.78 8.41 -24.58
N HIS A 22 11.51 8.89 -23.57
CA HIS A 22 11.76 8.12 -22.36
C HIS A 22 10.50 7.99 -21.48
N ASN A 23 9.60 8.98 -21.51
CA ASN A 23 8.34 8.93 -20.74
C ASN A 23 7.28 7.99 -21.35
N ALA A 24 7.25 7.79 -22.65
CA ALA A 24 6.20 7.01 -23.32
C ALA A 24 6.30 5.50 -23.03
N TYR A 25 7.48 4.97 -22.71
CA TYR A 25 7.68 3.55 -22.39
C TYR A 25 7.63 3.25 -20.87
N CYS A 26 7.78 4.27 -20.01
CA CYS A 26 7.74 4.07 -18.56
C CYS A 26 6.32 3.95 -18.00
N VAL A 27 5.34 4.62 -18.57
CA VAL A 27 3.95 4.61 -18.10
C VAL A 27 3.32 3.20 -18.11
N PRO A 28 3.40 2.39 -19.20
CA PRO A 28 2.83 1.06 -19.18
C PRO A 28 3.50 0.13 -18.17
N VAL A 29 4.81 0.24 -17.95
CA VAL A 29 5.55 -0.59 -16.99
C VAL A 29 5.18 -0.23 -15.55
N SER A 30 5.04 1.06 -15.22
CA SER A 30 4.57 1.54 -13.92
C SER A 30 3.16 1.01 -13.60
N VAL A 31 2.25 1.02 -14.57
CA VAL A 31 0.88 0.48 -14.41
C VAL A 31 0.92 -1.03 -14.13
N ILE A 32 1.76 -1.78 -14.84
CA ILE A 32 1.92 -3.22 -14.59
C ILE A 32 2.37 -3.47 -13.16
N TYR A 33 3.39 -2.76 -12.66
CA TYR A 33 3.84 -2.89 -11.29
C TYR A 33 2.78 -2.46 -10.27
N ALA A 34 2.01 -1.41 -10.55
CA ALA A 34 0.90 -1.00 -9.69
C ALA A 34 -0.17 -2.09 -9.58
N VAL A 35 -0.53 -2.73 -10.70
CA VAL A 35 -1.48 -3.86 -10.73
C VAL A 35 -0.91 -5.06 -9.97
N LEU A 36 0.36 -5.43 -10.19
CA LEU A 36 1.01 -6.51 -9.45
C LEU A 36 1.05 -6.23 -7.94
N SER A 37 1.30 -4.98 -7.54
CA SER A 37 1.22 -4.55 -6.14
C SER A 37 -0.17 -4.78 -5.58
N THR A 38 -1.21 -4.33 -6.28
CA THR A 38 -2.62 -4.49 -5.91
C THR A 38 -2.99 -5.95 -5.66
N PHE A 39 -2.69 -6.84 -6.61
CA PHE A 39 -2.96 -8.27 -6.45
C PHE A 39 -2.17 -8.88 -5.31
N SER A 40 -0.91 -8.49 -5.14
CA SER A 40 -0.06 -9.00 -4.06
C SER A 40 -0.58 -8.57 -2.69
N ILE A 41 -1.00 -7.32 -2.51
CA ILE A 41 -1.64 -6.88 -1.25
C ILE A 41 -2.93 -7.68 -1.02
N GLY A 42 -3.79 -7.80 -2.05
CA GLY A 42 -5.06 -8.51 -1.95
C GLY A 42 -4.91 -9.98 -1.53
N LEU A 43 -3.92 -10.69 -2.09
CA LEU A 43 -3.58 -12.05 -1.69
C LEU A 43 -3.03 -12.11 -0.27
N SER A 44 -2.12 -11.20 0.10
CA SER A 44 -1.60 -11.10 1.46
C SER A 44 -2.73 -10.95 2.48
N ASP A 45 -3.64 -10.02 2.26
CA ASP A 45 -4.78 -9.75 3.14
C ASP A 45 -5.79 -10.90 3.18
N PHE A 46 -6.05 -11.54 2.03
CA PHE A 46 -6.90 -12.73 1.98
C PHE A 46 -6.36 -13.82 2.89
N PHE A 47 -5.08 -14.17 2.80
CA PHE A 47 -4.47 -15.18 3.68
C PHE A 47 -4.43 -14.73 5.13
N ALA A 48 -3.93 -13.52 5.41
CA ALA A 48 -3.79 -12.99 6.75
C ALA A 48 -5.13 -12.87 7.49
N SER A 49 -6.19 -12.40 6.81
CA SER A 49 -7.52 -12.26 7.41
C SER A 49 -8.12 -13.58 7.87
N GLY A 50 -7.80 -14.68 7.19
CA GLY A 50 -8.26 -16.02 7.58
C GLY A 50 -7.59 -16.52 8.85
N VAL A 51 -6.29 -16.31 8.95
CA VAL A 51 -5.50 -16.72 10.12
C VAL A 51 -5.79 -15.82 11.32
N SER A 52 -5.95 -14.52 11.14
CA SER A 52 -6.22 -13.57 12.23
C SER A 52 -7.55 -13.80 12.97
N LYS A 53 -8.43 -14.65 12.43
CA LYS A 53 -9.64 -15.12 13.12
C LYS A 53 -9.43 -16.31 14.03
N ARG A 54 -8.36 -17.08 13.83
CA ARG A 54 -8.06 -18.33 14.54
C ARG A 54 -6.86 -18.21 15.46
N GLU A 55 -5.92 -17.35 15.10
CA GLU A 55 -4.69 -17.06 15.83
C GLU A 55 -4.68 -15.59 16.27
N ARG A 56 -3.82 -15.22 17.19
CA ARG A 56 -3.71 -13.83 17.66
C ARG A 56 -3.17 -12.94 16.55
N ALA A 57 -3.86 -11.83 16.28
CA ALA A 57 -3.46 -10.88 15.22
C ALA A 57 -1.99 -10.43 15.32
N ASN A 58 -1.47 -10.24 16.55
CA ASN A 58 -0.09 -9.86 16.81
C ASN A 58 0.91 -10.94 16.39
N GLU A 59 0.58 -12.23 16.60
CA GLU A 59 1.40 -13.38 16.19
C GLU A 59 1.41 -13.52 14.66
N VAL A 60 0.26 -13.29 14.03
CA VAL A 60 0.12 -13.28 12.56
C VAL A 60 0.95 -12.15 11.97
N SER A 61 0.84 -10.92 12.51
CA SER A 61 1.59 -9.75 12.04
C SER A 61 3.10 -9.97 12.13
N SER A 62 3.60 -10.53 13.24
CA SER A 62 5.02 -10.84 13.42
C SER A 62 5.51 -11.83 12.36
N THR A 63 4.73 -12.87 12.05
CA THR A 63 5.11 -13.88 11.04
C THR A 63 5.09 -13.31 9.63
N VAL A 64 4.08 -12.54 9.28
CA VAL A 64 3.98 -11.85 7.98
C VAL A 64 5.19 -10.95 7.75
N LEU A 65 5.57 -10.19 8.77
CA LEU A 65 6.71 -9.27 8.66
C LEU A 65 8.05 -9.99 8.69
N LEU A 66 8.19 -11.08 9.47
CA LEU A 66 9.37 -11.94 9.43
C LEU A 66 9.61 -12.52 8.04
N ALA A 67 8.56 -13.03 7.39
CA ALA A 67 8.65 -13.49 6.01
C ALA A 67 9.14 -12.38 5.06
N GLY A 68 8.61 -11.16 5.26
CA GLY A 68 9.07 -9.98 4.52
C GLY A 68 10.55 -9.67 4.74
N VAL A 69 11.06 -9.80 5.98
CA VAL A 69 12.50 -9.64 6.29
C VAL A 69 13.32 -10.71 5.56
N ALA A 70 12.92 -11.98 5.66
CA ALA A 70 13.64 -13.10 5.05
C ALA A 70 13.75 -12.96 3.53
N VAL A 71 12.61 -12.66 2.86
CA VAL A 71 12.59 -12.45 1.41
C VAL A 71 13.42 -11.22 1.02
N MET A 72 13.27 -10.10 1.75
CA MET A 72 13.97 -8.87 1.40
C MET A 72 15.47 -8.98 1.64
N ALA A 73 15.90 -9.72 2.68
CA ALA A 73 17.33 -10.01 2.92
C ALA A 73 17.96 -10.74 1.73
N ILE A 74 17.26 -11.72 1.15
CA ILE A 74 17.71 -12.42 -0.05
C ILE A 74 17.67 -11.48 -1.26
N THR A 75 16.59 -10.75 -1.45
CA THR A 75 16.41 -9.86 -2.61
C THR A 75 17.44 -8.74 -2.64
N THR A 76 17.83 -8.19 -1.48
CA THR A 76 18.82 -7.11 -1.38
C THR A 76 20.21 -7.53 -1.88
N VAL A 77 20.55 -8.81 -1.79
CA VAL A 77 21.82 -9.34 -2.34
C VAL A 77 21.88 -9.19 -3.86
N PHE A 78 20.74 -9.33 -4.54
CA PHE A 78 20.60 -9.22 -6.00
C PHE A 78 20.17 -7.84 -6.48
N TRP A 79 19.69 -6.99 -5.56
CA TRP A 79 19.25 -5.64 -5.86
C TRP A 79 20.18 -4.62 -5.18
N SER A 80 21.37 -4.52 -5.72
CA SER A 80 22.37 -3.53 -5.30
C SER A 80 21.96 -2.11 -5.70
N GLY A 81 22.45 -1.11 -4.96
CA GLY A 81 22.20 0.30 -5.22
C GLY A 81 23.10 1.17 -4.34
N HIS A 82 22.93 2.48 -4.45
CA HIS A 82 23.69 3.48 -3.69
C HIS A 82 22.76 4.27 -2.74
N PRO A 83 22.27 3.65 -1.65
CA PRO A 83 21.37 4.31 -0.72
C PRO A 83 22.07 5.44 0.03
N THR A 84 21.42 6.57 0.14
CA THR A 84 21.84 7.65 1.04
C THR A 84 21.42 7.35 2.47
N SER A 85 22.00 8.04 3.45
CA SER A 85 21.54 7.96 4.85
C SER A 85 20.07 8.36 4.98
N LEU A 86 19.60 9.30 4.16
CA LEU A 86 18.21 9.74 4.16
C LEU A 86 17.25 8.65 3.64
N ASP A 87 17.65 7.88 2.64
CA ASP A 87 16.87 6.73 2.14
C ASP A 87 16.69 5.67 3.24
N GLN A 88 17.75 5.40 4.01
CA GLN A 88 17.70 4.47 5.14
C GLN A 88 16.74 4.98 6.24
N VAL A 89 16.79 6.27 6.55
CA VAL A 89 15.88 6.92 7.52
C VAL A 89 14.43 6.84 7.04
N HIS A 90 14.16 7.16 5.77
CA HIS A 90 12.82 7.01 5.19
C HIS A 90 12.35 5.56 5.23
N GLY A 91 13.23 4.60 4.92
CA GLY A 91 12.95 3.17 5.06
C GLY A 91 12.56 2.80 6.49
N ALA A 92 13.32 3.26 7.49
CA ALA A 92 13.03 2.99 8.90
C ALA A 92 11.67 3.56 9.34
N PHE A 93 11.37 4.83 9.02
CA PHE A 93 10.07 5.43 9.33
C PHE A 93 8.92 4.74 8.59
N ALA A 94 9.10 4.43 7.29
CA ALA A 94 8.13 3.63 6.55
C ALA A 94 7.86 2.29 7.25
N GLY A 95 8.89 1.66 7.80
CA GLY A 95 8.77 0.41 8.55
C GLY A 95 8.01 0.55 9.86
N LEU A 96 8.30 1.55 10.65
CA LEU A 96 7.62 1.81 11.93
C LEU A 96 6.11 2.00 11.71
N VAL A 97 5.73 2.89 10.79
CA VAL A 97 4.32 3.16 10.50
C VAL A 97 3.64 1.96 9.82
N ASN A 98 4.33 1.23 8.93
CA ASN A 98 3.80 0.02 8.29
C ASN A 98 3.53 -1.10 9.31
N GLY A 99 4.45 -1.32 10.25
CA GLY A 99 4.29 -2.30 11.31
C GLY A 99 3.05 -2.04 12.17
N LEU A 100 2.83 -0.78 12.57
CA LEU A 100 1.62 -0.36 13.29
C LEU A 100 0.37 -0.54 12.43
N GLY A 101 0.43 -0.16 11.15
CA GLY A 101 -0.68 -0.33 10.21
C GLY A 101 -1.12 -1.80 10.07
N ILE A 102 -0.17 -2.71 9.88
CA ILE A 102 -0.44 -4.16 9.77
C ILE A 102 -1.03 -4.71 11.07
N LEU A 103 -0.48 -4.36 12.23
CA LEU A 103 -1.01 -4.77 13.53
C LEU A 103 -2.46 -4.36 13.70
N LEU A 104 -2.79 -3.11 13.42
CA LEU A 104 -4.14 -2.57 13.56
C LEU A 104 -5.10 -3.17 12.54
N LEU A 105 -4.67 -3.36 11.29
CA LEU A 105 -5.51 -3.98 10.26
C LEU A 105 -5.84 -5.44 10.59
N PHE A 106 -4.85 -6.24 11.03
CA PHE A 106 -5.09 -7.63 11.38
C PHE A 106 -5.93 -7.76 12.65
N LEU A 107 -5.78 -6.82 13.59
CA LEU A 107 -6.67 -6.71 14.73
C LEU A 107 -8.10 -6.32 14.32
N ALA A 108 -8.24 -5.46 13.30
CA ALA A 108 -9.54 -5.16 12.71
C ALA A 108 -10.17 -6.40 12.06
N TYR A 109 -9.37 -7.23 11.35
CA TYR A 109 -9.85 -8.50 10.79
C TYR A 109 -10.26 -9.52 11.86
N ALA A 110 -9.55 -9.56 12.98
CA ALA A 110 -9.88 -10.45 14.09
C ALA A 110 -11.18 -10.04 14.80
N ARG A 111 -11.44 -8.74 14.93
CA ARG A 111 -12.61 -8.18 15.62
C ARG A 111 -13.82 -7.94 14.72
N GLY A 112 -13.62 -7.96 13.41
CA GLY A 112 -14.64 -7.64 12.43
C GLY A 112 -14.57 -8.52 11.20
N SER A 113 -14.95 -7.94 10.06
CA SER A 113 -15.00 -8.61 8.77
C SER A 113 -14.01 -7.97 7.80
N LEU A 114 -13.32 -8.81 7.01
CA LEU A 114 -12.47 -8.37 5.91
C LEU A 114 -13.22 -7.43 4.96
N ARG A 115 -14.51 -7.71 4.71
CA ARG A 115 -15.39 -6.96 3.80
C ARG A 115 -15.60 -5.51 4.18
N ILE A 116 -15.43 -5.18 5.47
CA ILE A 116 -15.57 -3.83 6.02
C ILE A 116 -14.20 -3.19 6.23
N ALA A 117 -13.31 -3.91 6.89
CA ALA A 117 -12.02 -3.37 7.28
C ALA A 117 -11.11 -3.07 6.07
N ALA A 118 -11.08 -3.94 5.04
CA ALA A 118 -10.25 -3.73 3.87
C ALA A 118 -10.68 -2.49 3.04
N PRO A 119 -11.96 -2.30 2.66
CA PRO A 119 -12.37 -1.08 1.96
C PRO A 119 -12.16 0.19 2.77
N THR A 120 -12.40 0.15 4.09
CA THR A 120 -12.16 1.30 4.97
C THR A 120 -10.70 1.72 4.96
N ALA A 121 -9.79 0.77 5.20
CA ALA A 121 -8.36 1.04 5.18
C ALA A 121 -7.89 1.51 3.78
N ALA A 122 -8.43 0.95 2.71
CA ALA A 122 -8.06 1.28 1.34
C ALA A 122 -8.39 2.73 0.96
N VAL A 123 -9.60 3.21 1.30
CA VAL A 123 -9.99 4.61 1.02
C VAL A 123 -9.13 5.58 1.82
N VAL A 124 -8.91 5.32 3.11
CA VAL A 124 -8.08 6.19 3.94
C VAL A 124 -6.62 6.18 3.45
N MET A 125 -6.08 5.01 3.14
CA MET A 125 -4.71 4.84 2.65
C MET A 125 -4.46 5.59 1.33
N SER A 126 -5.44 5.64 0.42
CA SER A 126 -5.31 6.38 -0.84
C SER A 126 -5.50 7.89 -0.65
N THR A 127 -6.36 8.31 0.28
CA THR A 127 -6.64 9.72 0.54
C THR A 127 -5.44 10.44 1.17
N VAL A 128 -4.71 9.78 2.07
CA VAL A 128 -3.58 10.41 2.79
C VAL A 128 -2.47 10.92 1.86
N PRO A 129 -1.94 10.14 0.88
CA PRO A 129 -0.95 10.65 -0.07
C PRO A 129 -1.46 11.78 -0.95
N VAL A 130 -2.74 11.73 -1.35
CA VAL A 130 -3.35 12.80 -2.17
C VAL A 130 -3.45 14.10 -1.37
N LEU A 131 -3.91 14.03 -0.12
CA LEU A 131 -3.94 15.21 0.77
C LEU A 131 -2.52 15.73 1.04
N TRP A 132 -1.54 14.84 1.19
CA TRP A 132 -0.14 15.24 1.33
C TRP A 132 0.36 16.02 0.11
N ASP A 133 0.12 15.52 -1.10
CA ASP A 133 0.52 16.22 -2.31
C ASP A 133 -0.14 17.60 -2.43
N ILE A 134 -1.42 17.71 -2.08
CA ILE A 134 -2.15 19.01 -2.05
C ILE A 134 -1.51 19.97 -1.05
N LEU A 135 -1.22 19.50 0.18
CA LEU A 135 -0.64 20.33 1.23
C LEU A 135 0.77 20.80 0.89
N VAL A 136 1.58 19.93 0.26
CA VAL A 136 2.96 20.24 -0.11
C VAL A 136 3.03 21.12 -1.35
N SER A 137 2.17 20.90 -2.35
CA SER A 137 2.11 21.70 -3.57
C SER A 137 1.33 23.00 -3.41
N GLY A 138 0.54 23.15 -2.34
CA GLY A 138 -0.33 24.30 -2.10
C GLY A 138 -1.50 24.40 -3.10
N SER A 139 -1.78 23.33 -3.86
CA SER A 139 -2.89 23.28 -4.81
C SER A 139 -4.19 22.91 -4.10
N SER A 140 -5.30 23.56 -4.48
CA SER A 140 -6.64 23.12 -4.02
C SER A 140 -6.99 21.79 -4.67
N PRO A 141 -7.65 20.85 -3.93
CA PRO A 141 -8.12 19.63 -4.54
C PRO A 141 -9.11 19.94 -5.67
N SER A 142 -8.97 19.23 -6.77
CA SER A 142 -9.92 19.39 -7.88
C SER A 142 -11.32 18.96 -7.45
N THR A 143 -12.34 19.38 -8.21
CA THR A 143 -13.70 18.92 -7.99
C THR A 143 -13.80 17.38 -8.08
N THR A 144 -13.04 16.77 -8.97
CA THR A 144 -12.97 15.32 -9.17
C THR A 144 -12.42 14.62 -7.94
N THR A 145 -11.30 15.10 -7.40
CA THR A 145 -10.68 14.59 -6.15
C THR A 145 -11.65 14.71 -4.97
N SER A 146 -12.28 15.89 -4.82
CA SER A 146 -13.23 16.14 -3.74
C SER A 146 -14.45 15.21 -3.84
N THR A 147 -14.99 15.01 -5.05
CA THR A 147 -16.09 14.08 -5.31
C THR A 147 -15.68 12.65 -4.98
N GLY A 148 -14.46 12.25 -5.36
CA GLY A 148 -13.91 10.93 -5.02
C GLY A 148 -13.81 10.69 -3.52
N ILE A 149 -13.36 11.68 -2.74
CA ILE A 149 -13.29 11.59 -1.27
C ILE A 149 -14.68 11.40 -0.66
N VAL A 150 -15.65 12.22 -1.07
CA VAL A 150 -17.06 12.11 -0.59
C VAL A 150 -17.65 10.75 -0.95
N LEU A 151 -17.49 10.31 -2.20
CA LEU A 151 -17.95 8.99 -2.65
C LEU A 151 -17.29 7.87 -1.85
N GLY A 152 -16.01 7.99 -1.52
CA GLY A 152 -15.28 7.04 -0.69
C GLY A 152 -15.87 6.89 0.71
N VAL A 153 -16.21 8.01 1.36
CA VAL A 153 -16.89 8.01 2.66
C VAL A 153 -18.25 7.31 2.59
N VAL A 154 -19.03 7.60 1.57
CA VAL A 154 -20.34 6.95 1.34
C VAL A 154 -20.15 5.45 1.07
N ALA A 155 -19.19 5.09 0.26
CA ALA A 155 -18.86 3.70 -0.06
C ALA A 155 -18.41 2.89 1.18
N ILE A 156 -17.62 3.49 2.08
CA ILE A 156 -17.28 2.90 3.38
C ILE A 156 -18.54 2.66 4.20
N ALA A 157 -19.42 3.66 4.30
CA ALA A 157 -20.66 3.54 5.06
C ALA A 157 -21.56 2.42 4.51
N LEU A 158 -21.72 2.32 3.17
CA LEU A 158 -22.47 1.23 2.54
C LEU A 158 -21.82 -0.15 2.78
N SER A 159 -20.51 -0.25 2.66
CA SER A 159 -19.77 -1.51 2.91
C SER A 159 -19.88 -1.97 4.36
N SER A 160 -19.98 -0.99 5.29
CA SER A 160 -20.06 -1.25 6.73
C SER A 160 -21.47 -1.61 7.21
N TYR A 161 -22.50 -1.38 6.38
CA TYR A 161 -23.87 -1.67 6.75
C TYR A 161 -24.16 -3.17 6.62
N GLU A 162 -24.27 -3.86 7.74
CA GLU A 162 -24.77 -5.24 7.83
C GLU A 162 -26.28 -5.13 8.15
N GLY A 163 -27.13 -5.49 7.19
CA GLY A 163 -28.59 -5.47 7.36
C GLY A 163 -29.05 -6.40 8.49
N GLY A 164 -29.25 -5.82 9.66
CA GLY A 164 -29.59 -6.49 10.92
C GLY A 164 -28.84 -5.80 12.07
N HIS A 165 -29.35 -5.82 13.28
CA HIS A 165 -28.96 -5.04 14.45
C HIS A 165 -27.48 -5.15 14.94
N HIS A 166 -26.59 -5.71 14.14
CA HIS A 166 -25.15 -5.70 14.40
C HIS A 166 -24.44 -4.78 13.41
N VAL A 167 -24.35 -3.51 13.75
CA VAL A 167 -23.28 -2.64 13.21
C VAL A 167 -21.98 -3.39 13.49
N ALA A 168 -21.18 -3.66 12.44
CA ALA A 168 -19.83 -4.17 12.61
C ALA A 168 -19.19 -3.40 13.76
N GLY A 169 -18.73 -4.13 14.79
CA GLY A 169 -18.40 -3.49 16.06
C GLY A 169 -17.53 -2.25 15.83
N SER A 170 -17.95 -1.10 16.30
CA SER A 170 -17.34 0.22 16.05
C SER A 170 -15.82 0.22 16.22
N GLY A 171 -15.30 -0.68 17.07
CA GLY A 171 -13.88 -0.87 17.29
C GLY A 171 -13.11 -1.43 16.08
N GLY A 172 -13.72 -2.33 15.28
CA GLY A 172 -13.05 -2.87 14.08
C GLY A 172 -12.93 -1.83 12.95
N LEU A 173 -13.97 -1.02 12.77
CA LEU A 173 -13.98 0.07 11.79
C LEU A 173 -12.96 1.15 12.14
N PHE A 174 -12.89 1.55 13.41
CA PHE A 174 -11.92 2.53 13.90
C PHE A 174 -10.47 2.03 13.70
N LEU A 175 -10.19 0.77 14.02
CA LEU A 175 -8.88 0.17 13.81
C LEU A 175 -8.49 0.15 12.33
N ALA A 176 -9.42 -0.16 11.42
CA ALA A 176 -9.19 -0.13 9.99
C ALA A 176 -8.93 1.29 9.47
N PHE A 177 -9.67 2.29 9.98
CA PHE A 177 -9.44 3.70 9.66
C PHE A 177 -8.02 4.13 10.07
N VAL A 178 -7.62 3.86 11.31
CA VAL A 178 -6.28 4.21 11.80
C VAL A 178 -5.20 3.43 11.06
N ALA A 179 -5.43 2.16 10.74
CA ALA A 179 -4.51 1.38 9.89
C ALA A 179 -4.31 2.03 8.51
N GLY A 180 -5.39 2.54 7.91
CA GLY A 180 -5.34 3.28 6.64
C GLY A 180 -4.46 4.53 6.72
N LEU A 181 -4.54 5.31 7.82
CA LEU A 181 -3.66 6.46 8.05
C LEU A 181 -2.18 6.05 8.08
N PHE A 182 -1.86 4.97 8.79
CA PHE A 182 -0.49 4.45 8.85
C PHE A 182 0.01 3.92 7.50
N PHE A 183 -0.84 3.27 6.71
CA PHE A 183 -0.46 2.83 5.36
C PHE A 183 -0.27 4.00 4.41
N GLY A 184 -1.12 5.02 4.47
CA GLY A 184 -0.92 6.25 3.70
C GLY A 184 0.39 6.94 4.04
N ALA A 185 0.74 7.04 5.33
CA ALA A 185 2.03 7.54 5.78
C ALA A 185 3.19 6.66 5.28
N THR A 186 3.02 5.32 5.27
CA THR A 186 4.02 4.40 4.69
C THR A 186 4.29 4.74 3.23
N PHE A 187 3.27 5.01 2.43
CA PHE A 187 3.42 5.35 1.02
C PHE A 187 4.17 6.67 0.81
N ILE A 188 3.91 7.67 1.67
CA ILE A 188 4.64 8.94 1.65
C ILE A 188 6.14 8.71 1.94
N PHE A 189 6.50 7.94 2.97
CA PHE A 189 7.91 7.67 3.26
C PHE A 189 8.57 6.83 2.16
N LEU A 190 7.89 5.83 1.60
CA LEU A 190 8.42 5.02 0.50
C LEU A 190 8.67 5.85 -0.77
N SER A 191 7.84 6.86 -1.05
CA SER A 191 8.02 7.74 -2.20
C SER A 191 9.23 8.68 -2.09
N ARG A 192 9.81 8.81 -0.89
CA ARG A 192 11.00 9.62 -0.63
C ARG A 192 12.31 8.85 -0.79
N ILE A 193 12.24 7.54 -1.00
CA ILE A 193 13.42 6.71 -1.26
C ILE A 193 13.87 6.92 -2.70
N GLY A 194 15.15 7.22 -2.88
CA GLY A 194 15.74 7.45 -4.19
C GLY A 194 15.66 6.24 -5.12
N ASN A 195 15.52 6.48 -6.42
CA ASN A 195 15.38 5.42 -7.42
C ASN A 195 16.60 4.47 -7.47
N ASP A 196 17.79 4.99 -7.16
CA ASP A 196 19.06 4.25 -7.19
C ASP A 196 19.44 3.64 -5.84
N ALA A 197 18.58 3.75 -4.82
CA ALA A 197 18.86 3.28 -3.47
C ALA A 197 18.96 1.74 -3.34
N GLY A 198 18.49 0.99 -4.34
CA GLY A 198 18.48 -0.48 -4.29
C GLY A 198 17.49 -1.03 -3.25
N GLY A 199 17.77 -2.25 -2.79
CA GLY A 199 16.87 -2.98 -1.87
C GLY A 199 17.08 -2.66 -0.38
N SER A 200 18.20 -2.05 0.02
CA SER A 200 18.55 -1.92 1.45
C SER A 200 17.58 -1.04 2.27
N PRO A 201 17.00 0.07 1.78
CA PRO A 201 16.00 0.81 2.55
C PRO A 201 14.71 0.00 2.78
N LEU A 202 14.34 -0.88 1.84
CA LEU A 202 13.19 -1.76 1.99
C LEU A 202 13.47 -2.91 2.98
N LEU A 203 14.71 -3.39 3.06
CA LEU A 203 15.10 -4.33 4.11
C LEU A 203 15.00 -3.69 5.48
N ILE A 204 15.51 -2.46 5.66
CA ILE A 204 15.37 -1.70 6.91
C ILE A 204 13.90 -1.47 7.24
N GLN A 205 13.09 -1.12 6.25
CA GLN A 205 11.64 -0.97 6.40
C GLN A 205 11.01 -2.26 6.96
N ARG A 206 11.37 -3.42 6.45
CA ARG A 206 10.84 -4.71 6.94
C ARG A 206 11.35 -5.07 8.33
N ILE A 207 12.63 -4.81 8.63
CA ILE A 207 13.20 -5.02 9.96
C ILE A 207 12.50 -4.12 10.99
N ALA A 208 12.35 -2.84 10.72
CA ALA A 208 11.67 -1.91 11.62
C ALA A 208 10.20 -2.32 11.88
N ALA A 209 9.47 -2.68 10.81
CA ALA A 209 8.09 -3.17 10.93
C ALA A 209 8.01 -4.47 11.76
N PHE A 210 8.92 -5.42 11.52
CA PHE A 210 8.97 -6.66 12.28
C PHE A 210 9.28 -6.43 13.76
N LEU A 211 10.24 -5.56 14.08
CA LEU A 211 10.59 -5.26 15.47
C LEU A 211 9.41 -4.68 16.25
N ILE A 212 8.62 -3.77 15.65
CA ILE A 212 7.39 -3.25 16.27
C ILE A 212 6.38 -4.38 16.50
N ALA A 213 6.11 -5.20 15.50
CA ALA A 213 5.15 -6.30 15.63
C ALA A 213 5.60 -7.35 16.66
N ALA A 214 6.89 -7.70 16.64
CA ALA A 214 7.48 -8.63 17.58
C ALA A 214 7.44 -8.11 19.03
N LEU A 215 7.75 -6.83 19.23
CA LEU A 215 7.65 -6.18 20.55
C LEU A 215 6.21 -6.22 21.07
N VAL A 216 5.23 -5.83 20.24
CA VAL A 216 3.81 -5.89 20.62
C VAL A 216 3.35 -7.32 20.88
N ALA A 217 3.75 -8.29 20.06
CA ALA A 217 3.40 -9.69 20.29
C ALA A 217 3.94 -10.20 21.63
N ARG A 218 5.19 -9.87 21.98
CA ARG A 218 5.84 -10.24 23.24
C ARG A 218 5.24 -9.53 24.45
N SER A 219 4.86 -8.28 24.33
CA SER A 219 4.25 -7.51 25.43
C SER A 219 2.81 -7.94 25.72
N THR A 220 2.10 -8.46 24.72
CA THR A 220 0.69 -8.84 24.84
C THR A 220 0.47 -10.33 25.05
N GLY A 221 1.52 -11.16 24.99
CA GLY A 221 1.38 -12.61 25.18
C GLY A 221 2.69 -13.39 25.18
N PRO A 222 2.59 -14.68 25.54
CA PRO A 222 3.78 -15.54 25.70
C PRO A 222 4.43 -15.94 24.37
N ARG A 223 3.71 -15.77 23.25
CA ARG A 223 4.18 -16.22 21.94
C ARG A 223 4.35 -15.04 20.97
N MET A 224 5.37 -15.14 20.13
CA MET A 224 5.63 -14.20 19.06
C MET A 224 5.01 -14.66 17.73
N PHE A 225 4.77 -15.96 17.57
CA PHE A 225 4.32 -16.59 16.33
C PHE A 225 3.06 -17.45 16.58
N PRO A 226 2.23 -17.70 15.53
CA PRO A 226 1.05 -18.57 15.60
C PRO A 226 1.36 -19.94 16.22
N LYS A 227 0.38 -20.45 16.98
CA LYS A 227 0.50 -21.74 17.66
C LYS A 227 0.52 -22.90 16.69
N THR A 228 -0.32 -22.82 15.65
CA THR A 228 -0.49 -23.90 14.69
C THR A 228 0.51 -23.78 13.54
N ARG A 229 0.99 -24.96 13.07
CA ARG A 229 1.85 -25.01 11.88
C ARG A 229 1.17 -24.41 10.65
N GLU A 230 -0.12 -24.69 10.48
CA GLU A 230 -0.94 -24.13 9.39
C GLU A 230 -1.00 -22.60 9.50
N GLY A 231 -1.27 -22.06 10.68
CA GLY A 231 -1.31 -20.62 10.95
C GLY A 231 0.03 -19.96 10.63
N PHE A 232 1.15 -20.57 11.03
CA PHE A 232 2.48 -20.08 10.73
C PHE A 232 2.76 -20.06 9.22
N ILE A 233 2.53 -21.20 8.51
CA ILE A 233 2.79 -21.31 7.08
C ILE A 233 1.92 -20.32 6.29
N THR A 234 0.63 -20.23 6.61
CA THR A 234 -0.30 -19.32 5.91
C THR A 234 0.08 -17.85 6.15
N SER A 235 0.48 -17.50 7.37
CA SER A 235 0.99 -16.15 7.69
C SER A 235 2.29 -15.87 6.95
N PHE A 236 3.18 -16.85 6.83
CA PHE A 236 4.44 -16.70 6.11
C PHE A 236 4.20 -16.47 4.61
N VAL A 237 3.29 -17.22 4.00
CA VAL A 237 2.85 -17.04 2.60
C VAL A 237 2.25 -15.65 2.41
N ALA A 238 1.37 -15.20 3.34
CA ALA A 238 0.85 -13.84 3.32
C ALA A 238 1.99 -12.80 3.35
N GLY A 239 3.04 -13.04 4.12
CA GLY A 239 4.21 -12.17 4.20
C GLY A 239 5.02 -12.10 2.90
N ILE A 240 5.15 -13.22 2.16
CA ILE A 240 5.78 -13.23 0.84
C ILE A 240 5.01 -12.31 -0.13
N PHE A 241 3.69 -12.42 -0.18
CA PHE A 241 2.86 -11.51 -0.99
C PHE A 241 2.94 -10.07 -0.47
N GLY A 242 2.96 -9.86 0.84
CA GLY A 242 3.07 -8.53 1.44
C GLY A 242 4.37 -7.80 1.09
N ILE A 243 5.53 -8.51 1.01
CA ILE A 243 6.77 -7.88 0.57
C ILE A 243 6.82 -7.70 -0.95
N ALA A 244 6.32 -8.65 -1.73
CA ALA A 244 6.20 -8.50 -3.17
C ALA A 244 5.39 -7.25 -3.53
N ALA A 245 4.31 -6.99 -2.80
CA ALA A 245 3.49 -5.80 -2.96
C ALA A 245 4.30 -4.50 -2.76
N VAL A 246 5.12 -4.42 -1.71
CA VAL A 246 5.95 -3.23 -1.44
C VAL A 246 7.02 -3.05 -2.51
N VAL A 247 7.67 -4.13 -2.96
CA VAL A 247 8.64 -4.09 -4.06
C VAL A 247 7.98 -3.56 -5.32
N PHE A 248 6.84 -4.12 -5.71
CA PHE A 248 6.10 -3.65 -6.90
C PHE A 248 5.59 -2.22 -6.75
N PHE A 249 5.17 -1.81 -5.55
CA PHE A 249 4.77 -0.43 -5.28
C PHE A 249 5.93 0.55 -5.53
N VAL A 250 7.11 0.27 -4.98
CA VAL A 250 8.30 1.11 -5.17
C VAL A 250 8.75 1.12 -6.64
N LEU A 251 8.69 -0.01 -7.33
CA LEU A 251 8.97 -0.08 -8.77
C LEU A 251 7.96 0.73 -9.60
N ALA A 252 6.68 0.73 -9.21
CA ALA A 252 5.65 1.54 -9.85
C ALA A 252 5.91 3.04 -9.67
N LEU A 253 6.42 3.47 -8.51
CA LEU A 253 6.76 4.88 -8.25
C LEU A 253 7.87 5.41 -9.15
N ARG A 254 8.73 4.56 -9.72
CA ARG A 254 9.80 5.01 -10.64
C ARG A 254 9.27 5.63 -11.93
N GLY A 255 8.04 5.31 -12.32
CA GLY A 255 7.42 5.85 -13.54
C GLY A 255 6.02 6.42 -13.33
N GLY A 256 5.51 6.45 -12.09
CA GLY A 256 4.18 6.96 -11.74
C GLY A 256 4.22 7.94 -10.58
N SER A 257 3.23 8.84 -10.51
CA SER A 257 3.08 9.73 -9.35
C SER A 257 2.63 8.95 -8.11
N LEU A 258 2.98 9.45 -6.92
CA LEU A 258 2.58 8.86 -5.64
C LEU A 258 1.06 8.71 -5.55
N ALA A 259 0.30 9.74 -5.94
CA ALA A 259 -1.15 9.73 -5.93
C ALA A 259 -1.72 8.57 -6.76
N VAL A 260 -1.33 8.46 -8.03
CA VAL A 260 -1.83 7.42 -8.97
C VAL A 260 -1.46 6.02 -8.50
N VAL A 261 -0.21 5.80 -8.08
CA VAL A 261 0.27 4.48 -7.63
C VAL A 261 -0.41 4.07 -6.32
N SER A 262 -0.58 5.00 -5.37
CA SER A 262 -1.27 4.74 -4.10
C SER A 262 -2.73 4.36 -4.30
N VAL A 263 -3.38 5.06 -5.22
CA VAL A 263 -4.76 4.81 -5.62
C VAL A 263 -4.90 3.44 -6.28
N ALA A 264 -4.02 3.09 -7.22
CA ALA A 264 -4.01 1.77 -7.82
C ALA A 264 -3.79 0.68 -6.76
N ALA A 265 -2.82 0.86 -5.86
CA ALA A 265 -2.53 -0.09 -4.79
C ALA A 265 -3.73 -0.29 -3.85
N SER A 266 -4.52 0.75 -3.56
CA SER A 266 -5.68 0.68 -2.67
C SER A 266 -6.84 -0.17 -3.22
N GLN A 267 -6.83 -0.52 -4.52
CA GLN A 267 -7.79 -1.47 -5.10
C GLN A 267 -7.61 -2.91 -4.57
N TYR A 268 -6.58 -3.17 -3.76
CA TYR A 268 -6.36 -4.46 -3.10
C TYR A 268 -7.59 -4.96 -2.33
N ALA A 269 -8.39 -4.04 -1.79
CA ALA A 269 -9.59 -4.36 -1.04
C ALA A 269 -10.61 -5.13 -1.91
N ALA A 270 -10.77 -4.74 -3.18
CA ALA A 270 -11.62 -5.46 -4.12
C ALA A 270 -11.08 -6.88 -4.35
N VAL A 271 -9.78 -7.02 -4.57
CA VAL A 271 -9.14 -8.33 -4.79
C VAL A 271 -9.32 -9.23 -3.56
N SER A 272 -9.02 -8.75 -2.36
CA SER A 272 -9.10 -9.54 -1.13
C SER A 272 -10.53 -9.95 -0.78
N VAL A 273 -11.51 -9.07 -0.98
CA VAL A 273 -12.93 -9.36 -0.74
C VAL A 273 -13.46 -10.35 -1.78
N LEU A 274 -13.17 -10.17 -3.06
CA LEU A 274 -13.57 -11.11 -4.12
C LEU A 274 -12.99 -12.50 -3.89
N LEU A 275 -11.73 -12.62 -3.46
CA LEU A 275 -11.14 -13.91 -3.07
C LEU A 275 -11.85 -14.50 -1.84
N GLY A 276 -12.25 -13.66 -0.87
CA GLY A 276 -13.05 -14.09 0.29
C GLY A 276 -14.40 -14.67 -0.10
N VAL A 277 -15.08 -14.06 -1.06
CA VAL A 277 -16.36 -14.55 -1.60
C VAL A 277 -16.17 -15.82 -2.42
N ALA A 278 -15.22 -15.81 -3.37
CA ALA A 278 -15.03 -16.91 -4.32
C ALA A 278 -14.48 -18.19 -3.65
N ILE A 279 -13.50 -18.05 -2.73
CA ILE A 279 -12.79 -19.21 -2.18
C ILE A 279 -13.37 -19.63 -0.81
N ARG A 280 -13.78 -18.66 0.04
CA ARG A 280 -14.30 -18.95 1.39
C ARG A 280 -15.83 -19.01 1.45
N GLY A 281 -16.53 -18.78 0.33
CA GLY A 281 -17.99 -18.78 0.28
C GLY A 281 -18.62 -17.69 1.16
N GLN A 282 -17.90 -16.58 1.40
CA GLN A 282 -18.41 -15.49 2.22
C GLN A 282 -19.60 -14.85 1.49
N ARG A 283 -20.77 -14.82 2.13
CA ARG A 283 -21.94 -14.15 1.57
C ARG A 283 -21.74 -12.64 1.63
N MET A 284 -21.96 -11.98 0.51
CA MET A 284 -21.92 -10.52 0.40
C MET A 284 -23.31 -10.02 0.03
N TRP A 285 -23.84 -9.02 0.76
CA TRP A 285 -25.07 -8.37 0.42
C TRP A 285 -24.84 -7.45 -0.79
N TRP A 286 -25.86 -7.24 -1.61
CA TRP A 286 -25.74 -6.46 -2.83
C TRP A 286 -25.27 -5.02 -2.58
N TRP A 287 -25.69 -4.39 -1.47
CA TRP A 287 -25.22 -3.04 -1.10
C TRP A 287 -23.75 -3.01 -0.67
N GLN A 288 -23.22 -4.08 -0.07
CA GLN A 288 -21.79 -4.21 0.19
C GLN A 288 -20.99 -4.32 -1.10
N GLY A 289 -21.56 -4.95 -2.14
CA GLY A 289 -21.04 -4.94 -3.50
C GLY A 289 -21.02 -3.55 -4.12
N LEU A 290 -22.11 -2.77 -3.92
CA LEU A 290 -22.16 -1.37 -4.33
C LEU A 290 -21.14 -0.52 -3.57
N GLY A 291 -20.96 -0.74 -2.26
CA GLY A 291 -19.91 -0.09 -1.47
C GLY A 291 -18.51 -0.41 -1.97
N LEU A 292 -18.25 -1.67 -2.32
CA LEU A 292 -16.95 -2.08 -2.88
C LEU A 292 -16.71 -1.45 -4.26
N GLY A 293 -17.71 -1.48 -5.16
CA GLY A 293 -17.64 -0.80 -6.45
C GLY A 293 -17.51 0.72 -6.31
N GLY A 294 -18.25 1.30 -5.37
CA GLY A 294 -18.18 2.73 -5.03
C GLY A 294 -16.81 3.14 -4.49
N SER A 295 -16.18 2.32 -3.65
CA SER A 295 -14.80 2.57 -3.18
C SER A 295 -13.80 2.50 -4.32
N SER A 296 -13.94 1.56 -5.25
CA SER A 296 -13.11 1.49 -6.45
C SER A 296 -13.28 2.71 -7.36
N LEU A 297 -14.53 3.17 -7.54
CA LEU A 297 -14.82 4.39 -8.30
C LEU A 297 -14.29 5.64 -7.59
N ALA A 298 -14.47 5.74 -6.27
CA ALA A 298 -13.92 6.83 -5.46
C ALA A 298 -12.41 6.98 -5.64
N VAL A 299 -11.73 5.84 -5.56
CA VAL A 299 -10.29 5.73 -5.74
C VAL A 299 -9.89 6.15 -7.17
N ALA A 300 -10.61 5.73 -8.20
CA ALA A 300 -10.36 6.16 -9.57
C ALA A 300 -10.55 7.68 -9.77
N LEU A 301 -11.61 8.27 -9.17
CA LEU A 301 -11.84 9.72 -9.20
C LEU A 301 -10.73 10.51 -8.51
N ILE A 302 -10.22 10.03 -7.38
CA ILE A 302 -9.09 10.64 -6.67
C ILE A 302 -7.82 10.60 -7.55
N ALA A 303 -7.63 9.54 -8.37
CA ALA A 303 -6.47 9.40 -9.24
C ALA A 303 -6.46 10.31 -10.46
N ILE A 304 -7.65 10.63 -10.97
CA ILE A 304 -7.81 11.41 -12.21
C ILE A 304 -7.81 12.91 -11.90
N GLY A 305 -8.21 13.30 -10.70
CA GLY A 305 -8.30 14.69 -10.26
C GLY A 305 -7.06 15.26 -9.68
#